data_4821f7e5de5d27c7e2495a6a8d7f53d8
#
_entry.id   4821f7e5de5d27c7e2495a6a8d7f53d8
#
_cell.length_a   1.000
_cell.length_b   1.000
_cell.length_c   1.000
_cell.angle_alpha   90.00
_cell.angle_beta   90.00
_cell.angle_gamma   90.00
#
_symmetry.space_group_name_H-M   'P 1'
#
loop_
_entity.id
_entity.type
_entity.pdbx_description
1 polymer ?
#
loop_
_entity_poly.entity_id
_entity_poly.type
_entity_poly.pdbx_seq_one_letter_code
_entity_poly.pdbx_strand_id
1 'polypeptide(L)'
;MTLTIDIGNTTTNCGLFDGEKIVLQVRLTTNRNASSDEIGIFLRSSLRENGFDWKNVEKIGICSVVPSVNYSWSSACSKYLGHEPLFIQAGIKTGLKLKFGNTKEIGADLIAAAMGAVAVKP
;
A
#
# COMPACT_ATOMS: atom_id res chain seq x y z
N MET A 1 3.63 -12.32 1.28
CA MET A 1 2.61 -11.52 0.59
C MET A 1 3.00 -10.05 0.52
N THR A 2 2.48 -9.34 -0.43
CA THR A 2 2.81 -7.94 -0.62
C THR A 2 1.56 -7.09 -0.40
N LEU A 3 1.70 -6.06 0.40
CA LEU A 3 0.62 -5.11 0.67
C LEU A 3 0.85 -3.85 -0.15
N THR A 4 -0.16 -3.43 -0.88
CA THR A 4 -0.09 -2.18 -1.62
C THR A 4 -1.10 -1.20 -1.04
N ILE A 5 -0.70 0.05 -0.97
CA ILE A 5 -1.55 1.10 -0.39
C ILE A 5 -1.54 2.28 -1.34
N ASP A 6 -2.73 2.65 -1.78
CA ASP A 6 -2.90 3.76 -2.71
C ASP A 6 -3.68 4.85 -1.97
N ILE A 7 -3.00 5.92 -1.60
CA ILE A 7 -3.59 6.99 -0.80
C ILE A 7 -4.00 8.14 -1.71
N GLY A 8 -5.30 8.25 -1.91
CA GLY A 8 -5.86 9.36 -2.68
C GLY A 8 -6.39 10.43 -1.75
N ASN A 9 -6.84 11.52 -2.33
CA ASN A 9 -7.34 12.66 -1.53
C ASN A 9 -8.57 12.31 -0.70
N THR A 10 -9.41 11.46 -1.23
CA THR A 10 -10.67 11.12 -0.56
C THR A 10 -10.65 9.70 -0.04
N THR A 11 -10.06 8.79 -0.77
CA THR A 11 -10.14 7.36 -0.49
C THR A 11 -8.76 6.74 -0.52
N THR A 12 -8.52 5.83 0.41
CA THR A 12 -7.30 5.04 0.44
C THR A 12 -7.66 3.59 0.17
N ASN A 13 -6.98 2.98 -0.77
CA ASN A 13 -7.22 1.60 -1.16
C ASN A 13 -6.03 0.74 -0.79
N CYS A 14 -6.30 -0.39 -0.17
CA CYS A 14 -5.25 -1.33 0.21
C CYS A 14 -5.51 -2.65 -0.49
N GLY A 15 -4.46 -3.24 -1.04
CA GLY A 15 -4.55 -4.53 -1.70
C GLY A 15 -3.50 -5.47 -1.17
N LEU A 16 -3.91 -6.70 -0.90
CA LEU A 16 -2.97 -7.73 -0.47
C LEU A 16 -2.81 -8.71 -1.61
N PHE A 17 -1.56 -8.97 -1.97
CA PHE A 17 -1.26 -9.85 -3.09
C PHE A 17 -0.48 -11.05 -2.65
N ASP A 18 -0.84 -12.18 -3.23
CA ASP A 18 -0.07 -13.40 -3.07
C ASP A 18 0.49 -13.67 -4.46
N GLY A 19 1.76 -13.34 -4.64
CA GLY A 19 2.34 -13.29 -5.97
C GLY A 19 1.67 -12.17 -6.76
N GLU A 20 1.12 -12.49 -7.90
CA GLU A 20 0.44 -11.50 -8.72
C GLU A 20 -1.06 -11.51 -8.51
N LYS A 21 -1.54 -12.36 -7.63
CA LYS A 21 -2.96 -12.52 -7.42
C LYS A 21 -3.41 -11.68 -6.24
N ILE A 22 -4.43 -10.87 -6.45
CA ILE A 22 -4.97 -10.07 -5.37
C ILE A 22 -5.91 -10.95 -4.55
N VAL A 23 -5.62 -11.04 -3.25
CA VAL A 23 -6.39 -11.92 -2.36
C VAL A 23 -7.24 -11.14 -1.37
N LEU A 24 -7.01 -9.83 -1.25
CA LEU A 24 -7.81 -9.01 -0.37
C LEU A 24 -7.74 -7.57 -0.84
N GLN A 25 -8.88 -6.90 -0.84
CA GLN A 25 -8.94 -5.46 -1.08
C GLN A 25 -9.78 -4.83 0.00
N VAL A 26 -9.26 -3.78 0.61
CA VAL A 26 -10.03 -3.01 1.57
C VAL A 26 -9.85 -1.54 1.26
N ARG A 27 -10.81 -0.76 1.68
CA ARG A 27 -10.83 0.66 1.37
C ARG A 27 -11.30 1.44 2.58
N LEU A 28 -10.74 2.62 2.75
CA LEU A 28 -11.17 3.49 3.83
C LEU A 28 -11.11 4.92 3.34
N THR A 29 -11.82 5.78 4.05
CA THR A 29 -11.76 7.21 3.77
C THR A 29 -10.40 7.74 4.19
N THR A 30 -9.80 8.56 3.35
CA THR A 30 -8.53 9.17 3.69
C THR A 30 -8.76 10.19 4.80
N ASN A 31 -8.11 9.97 5.94
CA ASN A 31 -8.24 10.84 7.09
C ASN A 31 -6.89 11.47 7.37
N ARG A 32 -6.78 12.77 7.11
CA ARG A 32 -5.51 13.45 7.26
C ARG A 32 -5.09 13.62 8.71
N ASN A 33 -5.99 13.35 9.63
CA ASN A 33 -5.69 13.44 11.05
C ASN A 33 -5.51 12.10 11.74
N ALA A 34 -5.54 11.02 10.97
CA ALA A 34 -5.39 9.69 11.56
C ALA A 34 -3.98 9.52 12.12
N SER A 35 -3.90 8.94 13.30
CA SER A 35 -2.62 8.62 13.89
C SER A 35 -2.08 7.33 13.30
N SER A 36 -0.77 7.11 13.47
CA SER A 36 -0.19 5.86 13.01
C SER A 36 -0.81 4.67 13.73
N ASP A 37 -1.21 4.84 14.99
CA ASP A 37 -1.85 3.74 15.70
C ASP A 37 -3.21 3.40 15.13
N GLU A 38 -4.00 4.41 14.77
CA GLU A 38 -5.29 4.15 14.15
C GLU A 38 -5.12 3.40 12.83
N ILE A 39 -4.16 3.83 12.03
CA ILE A 39 -3.90 3.20 10.75
C ILE A 39 -3.39 1.76 10.97
N GLY A 40 -2.48 1.59 11.90
CA GLY A 40 -1.91 0.26 12.14
C GLY A 40 -2.93 -0.73 12.65
N ILE A 41 -3.79 -0.29 13.55
CA ILE A 41 -4.85 -1.16 14.06
C ILE A 41 -5.82 -1.50 12.92
N PHE A 42 -6.14 -0.53 12.07
CA PHE A 42 -6.99 -0.80 10.91
C PHE A 42 -6.37 -1.87 10.01
N LEU A 43 -5.07 -1.76 9.74
CA LEU A 43 -4.40 -2.72 8.86
C LEU A 43 -4.40 -4.11 9.48
N ARG A 44 -4.03 -4.22 10.75
CA ARG A 44 -4.01 -5.52 11.41
C ARG A 44 -5.41 -6.12 11.52
N SER A 45 -6.39 -5.28 11.85
CA SER A 45 -7.76 -5.76 11.97
C SER A 45 -8.30 -6.24 10.64
N SER A 46 -8.03 -5.49 9.57
CA SER A 46 -8.50 -5.87 8.25
C SER A 46 -7.92 -7.21 7.82
N LEU A 47 -6.66 -7.43 8.09
CA LEU A 47 -6.02 -8.70 7.76
C LEU A 47 -6.64 -9.83 8.59
N ARG A 48 -6.73 -9.63 9.90
CA ARG A 48 -7.23 -10.66 10.78
C ARG A 48 -8.68 -11.03 10.48
N GLU A 49 -9.52 -10.01 10.24
CA GLU A 49 -10.93 -10.27 9.99
C GLU A 49 -11.15 -11.00 8.67
N ASN A 50 -10.20 -10.94 7.79
CA ASN A 50 -10.29 -11.61 6.50
C ASN A 50 -9.44 -12.87 6.43
N GLY A 51 -8.95 -13.34 7.56
CA GLY A 51 -8.27 -14.62 7.63
C GLY A 51 -6.79 -14.60 7.30
N PHE A 52 -6.17 -13.42 7.34
CA PHE A 52 -4.75 -13.30 7.02
C PHE A 52 -3.94 -12.92 8.26
N ASP A 53 -2.72 -13.45 8.33
CA ASP A 53 -1.81 -13.13 9.40
C ASP A 53 -0.92 -11.99 8.95
N TRP A 54 -0.87 -10.92 9.73
CA TRP A 54 -0.06 -9.76 9.36
C TRP A 54 1.42 -10.13 9.20
N LYS A 55 1.85 -11.21 9.84
CA LYS A 55 3.24 -11.64 9.75
C LYS A 55 3.60 -12.14 8.35
N ASN A 56 2.60 -12.46 7.55
CA ASN A 56 2.85 -12.92 6.18
C ASN A 56 3.05 -11.77 5.21
N VAL A 57 2.88 -10.54 5.67
CA VAL A 57 3.14 -9.37 4.83
C VAL A 57 4.65 -9.13 4.87
N GLU A 58 5.30 -9.28 3.73
CA GLU A 58 6.74 -9.19 3.64
C GLU A 58 7.22 -7.92 2.97
N LYS A 59 6.39 -7.33 2.13
CA LYS A 59 6.73 -6.13 1.42
C LYS A 59 5.53 -5.20 1.39
N ILE A 60 5.79 -3.91 1.42
CA ILE A 60 4.73 -2.91 1.44
C ILE A 60 5.10 -1.81 0.47
N GLY A 61 4.18 -1.51 -0.44
CA GLY A 61 4.38 -0.40 -1.38
C GLY A 61 3.27 0.62 -1.18
N ILE A 62 3.64 1.89 -1.16
CA ILE A 62 2.67 2.97 -0.97
C ILE A 62 2.81 3.97 -2.10
N CYS A 63 1.68 4.32 -2.71
CA CYS A 63 1.60 5.42 -3.65
C CYS A 63 0.67 6.45 -3.02
N SER A 64 1.13 7.67 -2.84
CA SER A 64 0.37 8.68 -2.12
C SER A 64 0.39 10.02 -2.83
N VAL A 65 -0.79 10.65 -2.91
CA VAL A 65 -0.88 12.03 -3.37
C VAL A 65 -1.21 12.96 -2.22
N VAL A 66 -1.10 12.47 -0.98
CA VAL A 66 -1.40 13.25 0.22
C VAL A 66 -0.17 13.22 1.12
N PRO A 67 0.82 14.07 0.86
CA PRO A 67 2.08 14.00 1.62
C PRO A 67 1.90 14.12 3.13
N SER A 68 0.88 14.83 3.56
CA SER A 68 0.70 15.07 5.00
C SER A 68 0.42 13.81 5.80
N VAL A 69 -0.01 12.72 5.16
CA VAL A 69 -0.28 11.48 5.88
C VAL A 69 0.82 10.44 5.69
N ASN A 70 1.84 10.75 4.89
CA ASN A 70 2.84 9.75 4.57
C ASN A 70 3.58 9.24 5.80
N TYR A 71 3.93 10.14 6.71
CA TYR A 71 4.64 9.72 7.91
C TYR A 71 3.80 8.77 8.76
N SER A 72 2.52 9.08 8.92
CA SER A 72 1.65 8.22 9.74
C SER A 72 1.50 6.84 9.15
N TRP A 73 1.37 6.76 7.83
CA TRP A 73 1.27 5.46 7.17
C TRP A 73 2.58 4.68 7.24
N SER A 74 3.70 5.38 7.07
CA SER A 74 5.01 4.75 7.16
C SER A 74 5.24 4.21 8.56
N SER A 75 4.95 5.01 9.57
CA SER A 75 5.11 4.61 10.96
C SER A 75 4.20 3.44 11.31
N ALA A 76 2.97 3.46 10.80
CA ALA A 76 2.03 2.37 11.04
C ALA A 76 2.55 1.06 10.47
N CYS A 77 3.07 1.10 9.26
CA CYS A 77 3.60 -0.10 8.62
C CYS A 77 4.78 -0.66 9.41
N SER A 78 5.71 0.21 9.81
CA SER A 78 6.87 -0.26 10.57
C SER A 78 6.47 -0.82 11.91
N LYS A 79 5.57 -0.12 12.60
CA LYS A 79 5.22 -0.48 13.96
C LYS A 79 4.29 -1.68 14.04
N TYR A 80 3.33 -1.77 13.14
CA TYR A 80 2.29 -2.80 13.23
C TYR A 80 2.51 -3.96 12.29
N LEU A 81 3.21 -3.75 11.18
CA LEU A 81 3.47 -4.84 10.23
C LEU A 81 4.93 -5.23 10.16
N GLY A 82 5.79 -4.49 10.84
CA GLY A 82 7.19 -4.88 10.96
C GLY A 82 8.04 -4.62 9.74
N HIS A 83 7.57 -3.83 8.79
CA HIS A 83 8.31 -3.55 7.58
C HIS A 83 8.19 -2.11 7.18
N GLU A 84 9.28 -1.53 6.72
CA GLU A 84 9.27 -0.19 6.17
C GLU A 84 8.65 -0.23 4.78
N PRO A 85 7.72 0.67 4.48
CA PRO A 85 7.12 0.68 3.16
C PRO A 85 8.03 1.35 2.14
N LEU A 86 7.88 0.96 0.89
CA LEU A 86 8.52 1.63 -0.21
C LEU A 86 7.52 2.60 -0.80
N PHE A 87 7.85 3.89 -0.82
CA PHE A 87 6.98 4.89 -1.42
C PHE A 87 7.27 5.01 -2.90
N ILE A 88 6.24 4.88 -3.71
CA ILE A 88 6.35 4.98 -5.16
C ILE A 88 5.58 6.19 -5.60
N GLN A 89 6.26 7.10 -6.29
CA GLN A 89 5.61 8.32 -6.74
C GLN A 89 4.98 8.10 -8.10
N ALA A 90 3.75 8.56 -8.23
CA ALA A 90 3.07 8.49 -9.51
C ALA A 90 3.85 9.32 -10.52
N GLY A 91 4.01 8.77 -11.71
CA GLY A 91 4.62 9.51 -12.79
C GLY A 91 6.12 9.58 -12.78
N ILE A 92 6.79 8.96 -11.83
CA ILE A 92 8.25 8.97 -11.85
C ILE A 92 8.75 8.03 -12.92
N LYS A 93 10.05 8.08 -13.12
CA LYS A 93 10.65 7.30 -14.15
C LYS A 93 10.89 5.90 -13.78
N THR A 94 9.95 5.24 -13.25
CA THR A 94 10.08 3.83 -12.93
C THR A 94 9.62 2.98 -14.09
N GLY A 95 9.09 3.62 -15.11
CA GLY A 95 8.48 2.88 -16.19
C GLY A 95 7.03 2.60 -15.95
N LEU A 96 6.52 2.99 -14.80
CA LEU A 96 5.12 2.75 -14.49
C LEU A 96 4.24 3.72 -15.23
N LYS A 97 3.22 3.19 -15.83
CA LYS A 97 2.25 4.01 -16.49
C LYS A 97 0.97 3.84 -15.76
N LEU A 98 0.84 4.53 -14.68
CA LEU A 98 -0.33 4.37 -13.84
C LEU A 98 -1.60 4.67 -14.57
N LYS A 99 -2.53 3.75 -14.49
CA LYS A 99 -3.82 3.92 -15.13
C LYS A 99 -4.77 4.41 -14.09
N PHE A 100 -4.87 5.69 -13.97
CA PHE A 100 -5.70 6.28 -12.93
C PHE A 100 -7.13 5.82 -13.08
N GLY A 101 -7.78 5.62 -11.99
CA GLY A 101 -9.14 5.16 -11.99
C GLY A 101 -9.28 3.65 -11.97
N ASN A 102 -8.17 2.94 -12.14
CA ASN A 102 -8.20 1.49 -12.06
C ASN A 102 -7.31 1.02 -10.93
N THR A 103 -7.90 0.80 -9.78
CA THR A 103 -7.17 0.42 -8.59
C THR A 103 -6.38 -0.86 -8.77
N LYS A 104 -6.92 -1.79 -9.52
CA LYS A 104 -6.23 -3.04 -9.74
C LYS A 104 -4.94 -2.86 -10.51
N GLU A 105 -4.96 -2.01 -11.53
CA GLU A 105 -3.76 -1.77 -12.31
C GLU A 105 -2.72 -1.03 -11.49
N ILE A 106 -3.17 -0.07 -10.68
CA ILE A 106 -2.25 0.64 -9.80
C ILE A 106 -1.62 -0.33 -8.82
N GLY A 107 -2.42 -1.24 -8.28
CA GLY A 107 -1.90 -2.24 -7.36
C GLY A 107 -0.86 -3.13 -8.01
N ALA A 108 -1.10 -3.55 -9.24
CA ALA A 108 -0.15 -4.38 -9.96
C ALA A 108 1.15 -3.62 -10.22
N ASP A 109 1.05 -2.33 -10.56
CA ASP A 109 2.23 -1.51 -10.77
C ASP A 109 3.03 -1.36 -9.49
N LEU A 110 2.33 -1.17 -8.37
CA LEU A 110 3.01 -1.06 -7.08
C LEU A 110 3.72 -2.35 -6.72
N ILE A 111 3.10 -3.47 -7.01
CA ILE A 111 3.73 -4.76 -6.76
C ILE A 111 5.00 -4.91 -7.57
N ALA A 112 4.93 -4.61 -8.85
CA ALA A 112 6.08 -4.73 -9.71
C ALA A 112 7.22 -3.84 -9.22
N ALA A 113 6.88 -2.62 -8.82
CA ALA A 113 7.90 -1.70 -8.33
C ALA A 113 8.48 -2.17 -7.00
N ALA A 114 7.62 -2.63 -6.09
CA ALA A 114 8.09 -3.08 -4.78
C ALA A 114 9.00 -4.28 -4.90
N MET A 115 8.77 -5.13 -5.89
CA MET A 115 9.59 -6.30 -6.08
C MET A 115 10.83 -5.99 -6.92
N GLY A 116 10.98 -4.76 -7.36
CA GLY A 116 12.13 -4.37 -8.14
C GLY A 116 12.08 -4.77 -9.59
N ALA A 117 10.96 -5.34 -10.03
CA ALA A 117 10.89 -5.84 -11.38
C ALA A 117 10.79 -4.72 -12.40
N VAL A 118 10.04 -3.69 -12.08
CA VAL A 118 9.86 -2.58 -12.98
C VAL A 118 10.73 -1.41 -12.61
N ALA A 119 10.84 -1.17 -11.33
CA ALA A 119 11.57 -0.02 -10.86
C ALA A 119 13.01 -0.03 -11.35
N VAL A 120 13.56 -1.19 -11.49
CA VAL A 120 14.94 -1.28 -11.93
C VAL A 120 15.05 -1.25 -13.42
N LYS A 121 13.95 -1.14 -14.09
CA LYS A 121 13.99 -1.07 -15.49
C LYS A 121 13.57 0.24 -15.91
N PRO A 122 14.30 1.22 -15.68
CA PRO A 122 13.92 2.55 -16.04
C PRO A 122 13.70 2.67 -17.51
#